data_3ce63c6dfea537be9bfce21ed41b63bb
#
_entry.id   3ce63c6dfea537be9bfce21ed41b63bb
#
_cell.length_a   1.000
_cell.length_b   1.000
_cell.length_c   1.000
_cell.angle_alpha   90.00
_cell.angle_beta   90.00
_cell.angle_gamma   90.00
#
_symmetry.space_group_name_H-M   'P 1'
#
loop_
_entity.id
_entity.type
_entity.pdbx_description
1 polymer ?
#
loop_
_entity_poly.entity_id
_entity_poly.type
_entity_poly.pdbx_seq_one_letter_code
_entity_poly.pdbx_strand_id
1 'polypeptide(L)'
;MKLWHCQDARSLRALWALEEMGLPYELEVMPFPPRFLHAGYLEVNPLGTVPYFVDGDHALTESSGICHYLVERYQQYNFGVRPEAPEYGAYLNWLYHSDATL
;
A
#
# COMPACT_ATOMS: atom_id res chain seq x y z
N MET A 1 1.30 -5.43 -11.16
CA MET A 1 1.56 -4.64 -9.93
C MET A 1 2.94 -4.94 -9.40
N LYS A 2 3.59 -3.95 -8.83
CA LYS A 2 4.88 -4.14 -8.16
C LYS A 2 4.92 -3.37 -6.85
N LEU A 3 5.40 -4.02 -5.79
CA LEU A 3 5.56 -3.44 -4.46
C LEU A 3 7.03 -3.43 -4.08
N TRP A 4 7.56 -2.28 -3.68
CA TRP A 4 8.88 -2.14 -3.05
C TRP A 4 8.69 -2.12 -1.55
N HIS A 5 9.41 -3.00 -0.86
CA HIS A 5 9.18 -3.34 0.54
C HIS A 5 10.48 -3.41 1.32
N CYS A 6 10.46 -2.95 2.57
CA CYS A 6 11.50 -3.22 3.56
C CYS A 6 10.89 -4.01 4.71
N GLN A 7 11.67 -4.95 5.24
CA GLN A 7 11.25 -5.73 6.40
C GLN A 7 11.02 -4.79 7.60
N ASP A 8 9.99 -5.06 8.40
CA ASP A 8 9.65 -4.31 9.61
C ASP A 8 9.31 -2.83 9.37
N ALA A 9 8.83 -2.52 8.17
CA ALA A 9 8.39 -1.17 7.81
C ALA A 9 6.90 -1.14 7.47
N ARG A 10 6.35 0.07 7.25
CA ARG A 10 4.93 0.23 6.94
C ARG A 10 4.50 -0.44 5.63
N SER A 11 5.46 -0.76 4.77
CA SER A 11 5.18 -1.52 3.55
C SER A 11 4.60 -2.90 3.84
N LEU A 12 4.74 -3.41 5.07
CA LEU A 12 4.09 -4.64 5.50
C LEU A 12 2.57 -4.58 5.33
N ARG A 13 1.97 -3.41 5.53
CA ARG A 13 0.51 -3.24 5.39
C ARG A 13 0.05 -3.56 3.97
N ALA A 14 0.74 -3.03 2.98
CA ALA A 14 0.44 -3.27 1.57
C ALA A 14 0.71 -4.71 1.18
N LEU A 15 1.83 -5.26 1.64
CA LEU A 15 2.19 -6.65 1.39
C LEU A 15 1.13 -7.60 1.96
N TRP A 16 0.71 -7.37 3.18
CA TRP A 16 -0.32 -8.19 3.84
C TRP A 16 -1.64 -8.13 3.07
N ALA A 17 -2.06 -6.92 2.65
CA ALA A 17 -3.29 -6.76 1.88
C ALA A 17 -3.22 -7.54 0.55
N LEU A 18 -2.11 -7.44 -0.18
CA LEU A 18 -1.94 -8.16 -1.44
C LEU A 18 -2.02 -9.68 -1.24
N GLU A 19 -1.40 -10.19 -0.17
CA GLU A 19 -1.41 -11.63 0.14
C GLU A 19 -2.81 -12.10 0.53
N GLU A 20 -3.51 -11.37 1.39
CA GLU A 20 -4.86 -11.73 1.82
C GLU A 20 -5.86 -11.69 0.66
N MET A 21 -5.70 -10.75 -0.26
CA MET A 21 -6.56 -10.64 -1.43
C MET A 21 -6.21 -11.64 -2.53
N GLY A 22 -5.05 -12.27 -2.44
CA GLY A 22 -4.60 -13.24 -3.46
C GLY A 22 -4.34 -12.60 -4.81
N LEU A 23 -3.98 -11.30 -4.86
CA LEU A 23 -3.70 -10.61 -6.10
C LEU A 23 -2.26 -10.85 -6.55
N PRO A 24 -2.03 -11.03 -7.87
CA PRO A 24 -0.67 -11.22 -8.38
C PRO A 24 0.13 -9.92 -8.36
N TYR A 25 1.39 -9.99 -7.92
CA TYR A 25 2.26 -8.83 -7.86
C TYR A 25 3.72 -9.28 -7.83
N GLU A 26 4.62 -8.36 -8.22
CA GLU A 26 6.06 -8.53 -8.01
C GLU A 26 6.43 -7.88 -6.69
N LEU A 27 7.37 -8.49 -5.97
CA LEU A 27 7.89 -7.96 -4.72
C LEU A 27 9.38 -7.70 -4.85
N GLU A 28 9.79 -6.48 -4.50
CA GLU A 28 11.20 -6.16 -4.36
C GLU A 28 11.50 -5.81 -2.92
N VAL A 29 12.26 -6.66 -2.24
CA VAL A 29 12.66 -6.46 -0.85
C VAL A 29 14.00 -5.75 -0.82
N MET A 30 14.08 -4.66 -0.03
CA MET A 30 15.26 -3.81 0.04
C MET A 30 15.75 -3.72 1.48
N PRO A 31 17.05 -3.44 1.71
CA PRO A 31 17.55 -3.11 3.03
C PRO A 31 17.02 -1.74 3.47
N PHE A 32 16.82 -1.55 4.77
CA PHE A 32 16.33 -0.30 5.33
C PHE A 32 17.49 0.50 5.95
N PRO A 33 17.63 1.80 5.71
CA PRO A 33 16.77 2.64 4.86
C PRO A 33 17.13 2.51 3.37
N PRO A 34 16.13 2.32 2.50
CA PRO A 34 16.41 1.97 1.10
C PRO A 34 17.05 3.11 0.30
N ARG A 35 16.79 4.37 0.66
CA ARG A 35 17.36 5.53 -0.04
C ARG A 35 18.88 5.57 0.06
N PHE A 36 19.48 4.94 1.07
CA PHE A 36 20.92 4.89 1.25
C PHE A 36 21.52 3.55 0.88
N LEU A 37 20.77 2.46 1.05
CA LEU A 37 21.29 1.10 0.95
C LEU A 37 20.88 0.38 -0.33
N HIS A 38 19.93 0.91 -1.09
CA HIS A 38 19.48 0.31 -2.33
C HIS A 38 19.77 1.25 -3.50
N ALA A 39 20.77 0.90 -4.31
CA ALA A 39 21.20 1.73 -5.43
C ALA A 39 20.05 1.97 -6.42
N GLY A 40 19.87 3.23 -6.81
CA GLY A 40 18.85 3.62 -7.80
C GLY A 40 17.44 3.78 -7.24
N TYR A 41 17.22 3.54 -5.95
CA TYR A 41 15.87 3.64 -5.41
C TYR A 41 15.29 5.05 -5.47
N LEU A 42 16.10 6.09 -5.25
CA LEU A 42 15.63 7.48 -5.36
C LEU A 42 15.16 7.84 -6.76
N GLU A 43 15.63 7.15 -7.78
CA GLU A 43 15.13 7.32 -9.14
C GLU A 43 13.75 6.67 -9.32
N VAL A 44 13.48 5.61 -8.58
CA VAL A 44 12.17 4.95 -8.56
C VAL A 44 11.17 5.76 -7.75
N ASN A 45 11.55 6.13 -6.54
CA ASN A 45 10.72 6.91 -5.62
C ASN A 45 11.54 8.06 -5.03
N PRO A 46 11.35 9.30 -5.51
CA PRO A 46 12.12 10.45 -5.01
C PRO A 46 12.01 10.72 -3.52
N LEU A 47 10.92 10.28 -2.88
CA LEU A 47 10.76 10.40 -1.42
C LEU A 47 11.68 9.45 -0.67
N GLY A 48 12.14 8.37 -1.31
CA GLY A 48 13.01 7.38 -0.69
C GLY A 48 12.35 6.56 0.41
N THR A 49 11.02 6.57 0.50
CA THR A 49 10.23 5.89 1.53
C THR A 49 9.69 4.56 1.04
N VAL A 50 9.19 3.75 1.96
CA VAL A 50 8.42 2.54 1.65
C VAL A 50 7.08 2.60 2.40
N PRO A 51 6.02 2.05 1.84
CA PRO A 51 5.96 1.32 0.57
C PRO A 51 6.07 2.24 -0.64
N TYR A 52 6.43 1.66 -1.77
CA TYR A 52 6.18 2.24 -3.08
C TYR A 52 5.48 1.19 -3.92
N PHE A 53 4.37 1.57 -4.55
CA PHE A 53 3.50 0.62 -5.24
C PHE A 53 3.14 1.16 -6.61
N VAL A 54 3.30 0.32 -7.64
CA VAL A 54 2.98 0.69 -9.03
C VAL A 54 2.01 -0.32 -9.61
N ASP A 55 0.94 0.19 -10.20
CA ASP A 55 -0.02 -0.59 -10.96
C ASP A 55 -0.35 0.16 -12.25
N GLY A 56 0.26 -0.24 -13.36
CA GLY A 56 0.14 0.47 -14.62
C GLY A 56 0.64 1.91 -14.48
N ASP A 57 -0.24 2.87 -14.73
CA ASP A 57 0.07 4.29 -14.62
C ASP A 57 -0.10 4.85 -13.20
N HIS A 58 -0.58 4.03 -12.27
CA HIS A 58 -0.79 4.45 -10.89
C HIS A 58 0.42 4.16 -10.03
N ALA A 59 0.91 5.18 -9.32
CA ALA A 59 2.02 5.05 -8.39
C ALA A 59 1.61 5.65 -7.05
N LEU A 60 1.75 4.88 -5.98
CA LEU A 60 1.30 5.27 -4.64
C LEU A 60 2.41 5.06 -3.62
N THR A 61 2.51 5.99 -2.69
CA THR A 61 3.49 5.96 -1.60
C THR A 61 2.86 5.70 -0.23
N GLU A 62 1.54 5.85 -0.11
CA GLU A 62 0.87 5.80 1.20
C GLU A 62 0.23 4.44 1.45
N SER A 63 0.63 3.78 2.53
CA SER A 63 0.23 2.40 2.81
C SER A 63 -1.28 2.21 2.94
N SER A 64 -1.97 3.12 3.64
CA SER A 64 -3.44 3.03 3.75
C SER A 64 -4.13 3.32 2.42
N GLY A 65 -3.57 4.23 1.64
CA GLY A 65 -4.06 4.53 0.30
C GLY A 65 -3.92 3.36 -0.65
N ILE A 66 -2.82 2.61 -0.54
CA ILE A 66 -2.61 1.40 -1.33
C ILE A 66 -3.68 0.36 -0.98
N CYS A 67 -3.94 0.13 0.30
CA CYS A 67 -4.99 -0.81 0.73
C CYS A 67 -6.36 -0.40 0.20
N HIS A 68 -6.69 0.88 0.30
CA HIS A 68 -7.95 1.42 -0.21
C HIS A 68 -8.05 1.26 -1.73
N TYR A 69 -6.96 1.59 -2.44
CA TYR A 69 -6.87 1.43 -3.90
C TYR A 69 -7.16 0.00 -4.32
N LEU A 70 -6.55 -0.98 -3.65
CA LEU A 70 -6.71 -2.39 -3.99
C LEU A 70 -8.15 -2.86 -3.83
N VAL A 71 -8.81 -2.45 -2.75
CA VAL A 71 -10.22 -2.80 -2.51
C VAL A 71 -11.09 -2.27 -3.65
N GLU A 72 -10.97 -0.99 -3.99
CA GLU A 72 -11.83 -0.34 -4.98
C GLU A 72 -11.49 -0.77 -6.40
N ARG A 73 -10.21 -0.77 -6.75
CA ARG A 73 -9.76 -1.06 -8.11
C ARG A 73 -10.02 -2.49 -8.51
N TYR A 74 -9.89 -3.43 -7.57
CA TYR A 74 -10.05 -4.86 -7.82
C TYR A 74 -11.32 -5.43 -7.20
N GLN A 75 -12.22 -4.56 -6.74
CA GLN A 75 -13.54 -4.94 -6.23
C GLN A 75 -13.47 -5.99 -5.11
N GLN A 76 -12.52 -5.81 -4.20
CA GLN A 76 -12.27 -6.72 -3.08
C GLN A 76 -13.12 -6.31 -1.87
N TYR A 77 -14.45 -6.24 -2.05
CA TYR A 77 -15.35 -5.68 -1.05
C TYR A 77 -15.58 -6.57 0.18
N ASN A 78 -15.07 -7.79 0.16
CA ASN A 78 -14.98 -8.61 1.37
C ASN A 78 -13.90 -8.11 2.35
N PHE A 79 -13.02 -7.20 1.88
CA PHE A 79 -12.00 -6.53 2.70
C PHE A 79 -12.31 -5.05 2.93
N GLY A 80 -13.47 -4.59 2.48
CA GLY A 80 -13.83 -3.19 2.58
C GLY A 80 -15.34 -3.00 2.64
N VAL A 81 -15.79 -1.76 2.42
CA VAL A 81 -17.20 -1.39 2.47
C VAL A 81 -17.53 -0.57 1.23
N ARG A 82 -18.65 -0.86 0.60
CA ARG A 82 -19.10 -0.12 -0.59
C ARG A 82 -19.59 1.28 -0.20
N PRO A 83 -19.43 2.27 -1.11
CA PRO A 83 -19.83 3.66 -0.81
C PRO A 83 -21.28 3.84 -0.39
N GLU A 84 -22.20 2.98 -0.86
CA GLU A 84 -23.62 3.09 -0.54
C GLU A 84 -23.99 2.46 0.80
N ALA A 85 -23.07 1.75 1.45
CA ALA A 85 -23.34 1.12 2.75
C ALA A 85 -23.40 2.15 3.88
N PRO A 86 -24.26 1.96 4.90
CA PRO A 86 -24.36 2.90 6.02
C PRO A 86 -23.05 3.07 6.79
N GLU A 87 -22.20 2.04 6.83
CA GLU A 87 -20.94 2.03 7.58
C GLU A 87 -19.78 2.66 6.81
N TYR A 88 -20.01 3.16 5.60
CA TYR A 88 -18.90 3.61 4.74
C TYR A 88 -18.07 4.74 5.35
N GLY A 89 -18.74 5.71 5.97
CA GLY A 89 -18.04 6.82 6.63
C GLY A 89 -17.16 6.34 7.77
N ALA A 90 -17.66 5.45 8.61
CA ALA A 90 -16.88 4.86 9.69
C ALA A 90 -15.70 4.03 9.15
N TYR A 91 -15.93 3.28 8.09
CA TYR A 91 -14.87 2.51 7.42
C TYR A 91 -13.72 3.41 6.97
N LEU A 92 -14.01 4.50 6.27
CA LEU A 92 -12.98 5.44 5.84
C LEU A 92 -12.27 6.08 7.02
N ASN A 93 -13.03 6.46 8.05
CA ASN A 93 -12.45 7.08 9.24
C ASN A 93 -11.42 6.16 9.90
N TRP A 94 -11.75 4.90 10.09
CA TRP A 94 -10.85 3.94 10.72
C TRP A 94 -9.67 3.57 9.83
N LEU A 95 -9.89 3.47 8.51
CA LEU A 95 -8.82 3.20 7.57
C LEU A 95 -7.71 4.24 7.67
N TYR A 96 -8.07 5.53 7.65
CA TYR A 96 -7.09 6.61 7.69
C TYR A 96 -6.61 6.94 9.10
N HIS A 97 -7.39 6.59 10.12
CA HIS A 97 -6.97 6.68 11.52
C HIS A 97 -5.67 5.90 11.76
N SER A 98 -5.50 4.79 11.07
CA SER A 98 -4.31 3.94 11.22
C SER A 98 -3.00 4.68 10.89
N ASP A 99 -3.07 5.71 10.05
CA ASP A 99 -1.88 6.49 9.69
C ASP A 99 -1.84 7.85 10.39
N ALA A 100 -2.98 8.55 10.41
CA ALA A 100 -2.98 9.97 10.81
C ALA A 100 -3.06 10.15 12.32
N THR A 101 -3.71 9.25 13.04
CA THR A 101 -3.98 9.41 14.48
C THR A 101 -3.27 8.37 15.32
N LEU A 102 -3.17 7.16 14.82
CA LEU A 102 -2.50 6.06 15.51
C LEU A 102 -0.97 6.16 15.34
#